data_647f704ceb5b959a7578c405cc023cbe
#
_entry.id   647f704ceb5b959a7578c405cc023cbe
#
_cell.length_a   1.000
_cell.length_b   1.000
_cell.length_c   1.000
_cell.angle_alpha   90.00
_cell.angle_beta   90.00
_cell.angle_gamma   90.00
#
_symmetry.space_group_name_H-M   'P 1'
#
loop_
_entity.id
_entity.type
_entity.pdbx_description
1 polymer ?
#
loop_
_entity_poly.entity_id
_entity_poly.type
_entity_poly.pdbx_seq_one_letter_code
_entity_poly.pdbx_strand_id
1 'polypeptide(L)'
;MRRLLLATTLILTATTAQANLIGTQVTLVYNFDYPGYVGPTSTTDVFTAGAGVEAQCTGGGSGNANVCFMLSAPNQSVDFGASTITYTFTSTGLPGGFNPQPVNGFSFQTLDGDGPIGGYTLSTNIAGLDGSRISFTSSSIDLYMGGLALGFAGTFELTLQIPEPATLGLLTVGMLGLRATRRRGAGVTGRSAVLG
;
A
#
# COMPACT_ATOMS: atom_id res chain seq x y z
N MET A 1 24.55 3.31 51.46
CA MET A 1 24.36 2.40 50.29
C MET A 1 23.40 3.08 49.32
N ARG A 2 23.94 3.65 48.24
CA ARG A 2 23.13 4.32 47.17
C ARG A 2 22.59 3.26 46.22
N ARG A 3 21.28 3.10 46.14
CA ARG A 3 20.62 2.22 45.20
C ARG A 3 20.56 2.95 43.84
N LEU A 4 21.39 2.47 42.88
CA LEU A 4 21.32 2.89 41.48
C LEU A 4 20.02 2.33 40.90
N LEU A 5 19.07 3.18 40.60
CA LEU A 5 17.88 2.87 39.80
C LEU A 5 18.31 2.90 38.31
N LEU A 6 18.55 1.74 37.73
CA LEU A 6 18.66 1.59 36.26
C LEU A 6 17.26 1.78 35.70
N ALA A 7 17.01 2.94 35.10
CA ALA A 7 15.87 3.17 34.23
C ALA A 7 16.15 2.51 32.87
N THR A 8 15.60 1.33 32.64
CA THR A 8 15.65 0.67 31.32
C THR A 8 14.63 1.34 30.42
N THR A 9 15.09 2.20 29.51
CA THR A 9 14.26 2.82 28.48
C THR A 9 13.92 1.74 27.45
N LEU A 10 12.66 1.31 27.41
CA LEU A 10 12.16 0.38 26.41
C LEU A 10 11.86 1.19 25.14
N ILE A 11 12.68 1.06 24.11
CA ILE A 11 12.41 1.63 22.79
C ILE A 11 11.40 0.68 22.11
N LEU A 12 10.14 1.09 22.02
CA LEU A 12 9.15 0.45 21.16
C LEU A 12 9.45 0.87 19.71
N THR A 13 9.99 -0.02 18.92
CA THR A 13 10.00 0.13 17.46
C THR A 13 8.60 -0.25 16.96
N ALA A 14 7.85 0.70 16.44
CA ALA A 14 6.62 0.42 15.72
C ALA A 14 7.02 -0.28 14.40
N THR A 15 6.62 -1.53 14.24
CA THR A 15 6.70 -2.25 12.98
C THR A 15 5.43 -1.92 12.19
N THR A 16 5.55 -1.48 10.94
CA THR A 16 4.40 -1.31 10.06
C THR A 16 3.97 -2.68 9.53
N ALA A 17 2.72 -3.05 9.77
CA ALA A 17 2.13 -4.22 9.11
C ALA A 17 1.92 -3.91 7.62
N GLN A 18 2.05 -4.92 6.77
CA GLN A 18 1.70 -4.81 5.36
C GLN A 18 0.20 -5.08 5.19
N ALA A 19 -0.43 -4.37 4.25
CA ALA A 19 -1.79 -4.65 3.82
C ALA A 19 -1.88 -6.08 3.26
N ASN A 20 -3.02 -6.73 3.40
CA ASN A 20 -3.29 -7.96 2.67
C ASN A 20 -4.52 -7.75 1.78
N LEU A 21 -4.28 -7.63 0.49
CA LEU A 21 -5.32 -7.42 -0.51
C LEU A 21 -5.92 -8.75 -1.02
N ILE A 22 -5.26 -9.90 -0.78
CA ILE A 22 -5.71 -11.18 -1.34
C ILE A 22 -7.13 -11.50 -0.90
N GLY A 23 -8.00 -11.73 -1.89
CA GLY A 23 -9.41 -12.00 -1.69
C GLY A 23 -10.28 -10.74 -1.56
N THR A 24 -9.69 -9.53 -1.52
CA THR A 24 -10.46 -8.28 -1.50
C THR A 24 -10.83 -7.85 -2.92
N GLN A 25 -11.92 -7.09 -3.05
CA GLN A 25 -12.29 -6.45 -4.30
C GLN A 25 -11.56 -5.11 -4.40
N VAL A 26 -10.76 -4.96 -5.45
CA VAL A 26 -10.05 -3.72 -5.78
C VAL A 26 -10.69 -3.12 -7.01
N THR A 27 -10.98 -1.82 -6.97
CA THR A 27 -11.47 -1.07 -8.12
C THR A 27 -10.32 -0.34 -8.78
N LEU A 28 -10.06 -0.68 -10.04
CA LEU A 28 -9.10 0.01 -10.90
C LEU A 28 -9.84 1.00 -11.79
N VAL A 29 -9.50 2.28 -11.69
CA VAL A 29 -9.96 3.32 -12.58
C VAL A 29 -8.76 3.87 -13.35
N TYR A 30 -8.86 3.93 -14.67
CA TYR A 30 -7.92 4.65 -15.49
C TYR A 30 -8.58 5.90 -16.05
N ASN A 31 -8.02 7.05 -15.73
CA ASN A 31 -8.48 8.35 -16.20
C ASN A 31 -7.60 8.79 -17.36
N PHE A 32 -8.25 9.26 -18.43
CA PHE A 32 -7.58 9.73 -19.62
C PHE A 32 -8.29 10.98 -20.14
N ASP A 33 -7.56 12.04 -20.33
CA ASP A 33 -8.05 13.24 -21.01
C ASP A 33 -7.13 13.56 -22.20
N TYR A 34 -7.75 13.85 -23.34
CA TYR A 34 -7.04 14.24 -24.55
C TYR A 34 -7.87 15.27 -25.30
N PRO A 35 -7.35 16.48 -25.58
CA PRO A 35 -8.07 17.50 -26.32
C PRO A 35 -8.52 16.98 -27.68
N GLY A 36 -9.82 17.02 -27.92
CA GLY A 36 -10.43 16.52 -29.16
C GLY A 36 -10.78 15.04 -29.16
N TYR A 37 -10.54 14.31 -28.10
CA TYR A 37 -11.00 12.92 -27.90
C TYR A 37 -12.49 12.93 -27.57
N VAL A 38 -13.28 12.18 -28.34
CA VAL A 38 -14.72 12.00 -28.12
C VAL A 38 -14.95 10.56 -27.70
N GLY A 39 -14.64 10.26 -26.48
CA GLY A 39 -14.77 8.92 -25.91
C GLY A 39 -14.90 8.97 -24.39
N PRO A 40 -14.95 7.80 -23.71
CA PRO A 40 -14.94 7.79 -22.27
C PRO A 40 -13.61 8.36 -21.75
N THR A 41 -13.69 9.33 -20.83
CA THR A 41 -12.53 9.92 -20.17
C THR A 41 -12.04 9.07 -18.99
N SER A 42 -12.79 8.03 -18.64
CA SER A 42 -12.40 7.05 -17.65
C SER A 42 -12.95 5.66 -17.96
N THR A 43 -12.22 4.64 -17.55
CA THR A 43 -12.69 3.24 -17.52
C THR A 43 -12.56 2.70 -16.12
N THR A 44 -13.45 1.80 -15.74
CA THR A 44 -13.48 1.19 -14.41
C THR A 44 -13.60 -0.30 -14.54
N ASP A 45 -12.77 -1.01 -13.78
CA ASP A 45 -12.81 -2.45 -13.59
C ASP A 45 -12.79 -2.79 -12.11
N VAL A 46 -13.43 -3.89 -11.73
CA VAL A 46 -13.40 -4.43 -10.37
C VAL A 46 -12.79 -5.82 -10.43
N PHE A 47 -11.72 -6.03 -9.68
CA PHE A 47 -11.01 -7.29 -9.59
C PHE A 47 -11.05 -7.84 -8.18
N THR A 48 -11.00 -9.15 -8.05
CA THR A 48 -10.66 -9.78 -6.77
C THR A 48 -9.15 -10.03 -6.78
N ALA A 49 -8.41 -9.37 -5.91
CA ALA A 49 -6.97 -9.53 -5.80
C ALA A 49 -6.62 -11.00 -5.49
N GLY A 50 -5.70 -11.57 -6.24
CA GLY A 50 -5.38 -12.98 -6.19
C GLY A 50 -3.93 -13.32 -6.46
N ALA A 51 -3.69 -14.55 -6.88
CA ALA A 51 -2.38 -14.99 -7.34
C ALA A 51 -2.34 -14.88 -8.87
N GLY A 52 -1.80 -13.78 -9.37
CA GLY A 52 -1.61 -13.57 -10.81
C GLY A 52 -2.14 -12.22 -11.28
N VAL A 53 -1.88 -11.93 -12.55
CA VAL A 53 -2.20 -10.64 -13.17
C VAL A 53 -3.71 -10.48 -13.35
N GLU A 54 -4.31 -9.45 -12.76
CA GLU A 54 -5.73 -9.17 -12.87
C GLU A 54 -6.10 -8.48 -14.18
N ALA A 55 -5.33 -7.47 -14.57
CA ALA A 55 -5.53 -6.80 -15.87
C ALA A 55 -4.37 -7.07 -16.81
N GLN A 56 -4.67 -7.64 -17.98
CA GLN A 56 -3.70 -7.94 -19.04
C GLN A 56 -4.17 -7.33 -20.35
N CYS A 57 -3.46 -6.32 -20.84
CA CYS A 57 -3.75 -5.64 -22.11
C CYS A 57 -2.79 -6.09 -23.19
N THR A 58 -3.33 -6.57 -24.31
CA THR A 58 -2.56 -7.11 -25.45
C THR A 58 -2.33 -6.09 -26.55
N GLY A 59 -2.87 -4.87 -26.40
CA GLY A 59 -2.75 -3.76 -27.35
C GLY A 59 -3.98 -3.58 -28.24
N GLY A 60 -4.05 -2.43 -28.91
CA GLY A 60 -5.16 -2.08 -29.76
C GLY A 60 -6.52 -1.99 -29.07
N GLY A 61 -6.54 -1.71 -27.77
CA GLY A 61 -7.75 -1.68 -26.96
C GLY A 61 -8.27 -3.06 -26.53
N SER A 62 -7.46 -4.09 -26.67
CA SER A 62 -7.84 -5.47 -26.37
C SER A 62 -7.17 -5.98 -25.10
N GLY A 63 -7.84 -6.87 -24.39
CA GLY A 63 -7.37 -7.51 -23.17
C GLY A 63 -8.52 -8.09 -22.37
N ASN A 64 -8.26 -8.44 -21.10
CA ASN A 64 -9.25 -9.03 -20.20
C ASN A 64 -9.97 -8.00 -19.30
N ALA A 65 -9.73 -6.69 -19.50
CA ALA A 65 -10.26 -5.60 -18.68
C ALA A 65 -10.70 -4.41 -19.54
N ASN A 66 -11.65 -3.60 -19.05
CA ASN A 66 -12.12 -2.40 -19.75
C ASN A 66 -11.01 -1.33 -19.85
N VAL A 67 -10.12 -1.27 -18.84
CA VAL A 67 -8.97 -0.37 -18.85
C VAL A 67 -8.10 -0.57 -20.09
N CYS A 68 -8.08 -1.75 -20.69
CA CYS A 68 -7.31 -2.06 -21.88
C CYS A 68 -7.79 -1.29 -23.13
N PHE A 69 -9.04 -0.83 -23.15
CA PHE A 69 -9.52 0.05 -24.21
C PHE A 69 -8.74 1.38 -24.26
N MET A 70 -8.36 1.90 -23.09
CA MET A 70 -7.59 3.14 -22.93
C MET A 70 -6.09 2.91 -22.99
N LEU A 71 -5.62 1.78 -22.47
CA LEU A 71 -4.23 1.36 -22.52
C LEU A 71 -3.94 0.66 -23.86
N SER A 72 -3.93 1.44 -24.93
CA SER A 72 -3.85 0.92 -26.31
C SER A 72 -2.49 0.33 -26.71
N ALA A 73 -1.43 0.62 -25.95
CA ALA A 73 -0.12 0.02 -26.18
C ALA A 73 -0.11 -1.48 -25.75
N PRO A 74 0.62 -2.35 -26.46
CA PRO A 74 0.64 -3.77 -26.14
C PRO A 74 1.40 -4.08 -24.84
N ASN A 75 1.12 -5.25 -24.28
CA ASN A 75 1.82 -5.82 -23.14
C ASN A 75 1.86 -4.90 -21.91
N GLN A 76 0.71 -4.41 -21.53
CA GLN A 76 0.51 -3.73 -20.27
C GLN A 76 -0.25 -4.64 -19.30
N SER A 77 0.13 -4.60 -18.03
CA SER A 77 -0.55 -5.38 -16.99
C SER A 77 -0.61 -4.64 -15.67
N VAL A 78 -1.64 -4.96 -14.90
CA VAL A 78 -1.77 -4.60 -13.48
C VAL A 78 -1.99 -5.87 -12.67
N ASP A 79 -1.21 -6.02 -11.61
CA ASP A 79 -1.23 -7.15 -10.69
C ASP A 79 -1.42 -6.65 -9.26
N PHE A 80 -2.37 -7.24 -8.53
CA PHE A 80 -2.64 -6.96 -7.13
C PHE A 80 -2.15 -8.11 -6.26
N GLY A 81 -0.90 -8.00 -5.77
CA GLY A 81 -0.33 -8.94 -4.81
C GLY A 81 -0.91 -8.77 -3.41
N ALA A 82 -0.34 -9.50 -2.45
CA ALA A 82 -0.83 -9.46 -1.06
C ALA A 82 -0.78 -8.04 -0.46
N SER A 83 0.28 -7.30 -0.71
CA SER A 83 0.44 -5.92 -0.24
C SER A 83 0.97 -4.99 -1.32
N THR A 84 0.93 -5.42 -2.57
CA THR A 84 1.54 -4.70 -3.69
C THR A 84 0.53 -4.44 -4.79
N ILE A 85 0.75 -3.34 -5.50
CA ILE A 85 0.11 -3.02 -6.77
C ILE A 85 1.23 -2.84 -7.77
N THR A 86 1.31 -3.71 -8.77
CA THR A 86 2.36 -3.68 -9.78
C THR A 86 1.78 -3.37 -11.15
N TYR A 87 2.33 -2.35 -11.80
CA TYR A 87 2.08 -2.07 -13.21
C TYR A 87 3.32 -2.42 -14.02
N THR A 88 3.11 -3.04 -15.17
CA THR A 88 4.18 -3.38 -16.10
C THR A 88 3.79 -3.00 -17.52
N PHE A 89 4.73 -2.44 -18.25
CA PHE A 89 4.66 -2.18 -19.68
C PHE A 89 5.91 -2.74 -20.38
N THR A 90 5.72 -3.42 -21.49
CA THR A 90 6.84 -3.83 -22.38
C THR A 90 6.44 -3.65 -23.84
N SER A 91 7.37 -3.17 -24.66
CA SER A 91 7.17 -3.00 -26.09
C SER A 91 8.40 -3.46 -26.85
N THR A 92 8.18 -4.16 -27.97
CA THR A 92 9.24 -4.54 -28.91
C THR A 92 9.27 -3.62 -30.15
N GLY A 93 8.34 -2.68 -30.26
CA GLY A 93 8.20 -1.82 -31.41
C GLY A 93 8.55 -0.35 -31.10
N LEU A 94 7.57 0.41 -30.64
CA LEU A 94 7.72 1.83 -30.32
C LEU A 94 7.78 2.03 -28.81
N PRO A 95 8.55 3.05 -28.34
CA PRO A 95 8.53 3.43 -26.92
C PRO A 95 7.12 3.89 -26.52
N GLY A 96 6.70 3.48 -25.31
CA GLY A 96 5.44 3.89 -24.71
C GLY A 96 5.56 5.19 -23.92
N GLY A 97 4.40 5.75 -23.60
CA GLY A 97 4.30 6.93 -22.74
C GLY A 97 2.86 7.34 -22.51
N PHE A 98 2.66 8.22 -21.57
CA PHE A 98 1.37 8.80 -21.24
C PHE A 98 1.29 10.23 -21.75
N ASN A 99 0.17 10.58 -22.39
CA ASN A 99 -0.04 11.95 -22.86
C ASN A 99 0.03 12.95 -21.70
N PRO A 100 0.60 14.16 -21.92
CA PRO A 100 0.77 15.17 -20.87
C PRO A 100 -0.55 15.92 -20.60
N GLN A 101 -1.60 15.20 -20.21
CA GLN A 101 -2.91 15.77 -19.89
C GLN A 101 -3.16 15.76 -18.36
N PRO A 102 -4.00 16.71 -17.86
CA PRO A 102 -4.15 16.93 -16.41
C PRO A 102 -4.68 15.73 -15.61
N VAL A 103 -5.40 14.82 -16.24
CA VAL A 103 -6.06 13.69 -15.55
C VAL A 103 -5.65 12.33 -16.09
N ASN A 104 -4.45 12.23 -16.67
CA ASN A 104 -3.96 10.96 -17.21
C ASN A 104 -3.30 10.13 -16.10
N GLY A 105 -3.91 9.03 -15.69
CA GLY A 105 -3.36 8.20 -14.63
C GLY A 105 -4.29 7.13 -14.09
N PHE A 106 -3.81 6.44 -13.09
CA PHE A 106 -4.51 5.34 -12.41
C PHE A 106 -5.08 5.79 -11.07
N SER A 107 -6.25 5.27 -10.72
CA SER A 107 -6.82 5.32 -9.38
C SER A 107 -7.12 3.88 -8.94
N PHE A 108 -6.51 3.46 -7.86
CA PHE A 108 -6.76 2.19 -7.19
C PHE A 108 -7.60 2.46 -5.96
N GLN A 109 -8.78 1.86 -5.86
CA GLN A 109 -9.76 2.14 -4.81
C GLN A 109 -10.17 0.85 -4.11
N THR A 110 -10.78 0.99 -2.94
CA THR A 110 -11.20 -0.15 -2.11
C THR A 110 -10.00 -0.98 -1.64
N LEU A 111 -8.92 -0.30 -1.24
CA LEU A 111 -7.67 -0.91 -0.80
C LEU A 111 -7.61 -1.16 0.72
N ASP A 112 -8.72 -1.04 1.43
CA ASP A 112 -8.84 -1.09 2.89
C ASP A 112 -9.25 -2.47 3.43
N GLY A 113 -8.97 -3.55 2.69
CA GLY A 113 -9.38 -4.92 3.04
C GLY A 113 -9.05 -5.35 4.47
N ASP A 114 -7.80 -5.16 4.90
CA ASP A 114 -7.35 -5.47 6.28
C ASP A 114 -7.26 -4.23 7.18
N GLY A 115 -7.67 -3.06 6.70
CA GLY A 115 -7.64 -1.81 7.46
C GLY A 115 -7.17 -0.60 6.62
N PRO A 116 -7.24 0.60 7.19
CA PRO A 116 -6.94 1.82 6.46
C PRO A 116 -5.48 1.90 6.06
N ILE A 117 -5.21 2.35 4.82
CA ILE A 117 -3.86 2.60 4.34
C ILE A 117 -3.25 3.76 5.15
N GLY A 118 -2.10 3.52 5.78
CA GLY A 118 -1.33 4.53 6.50
C GLY A 118 -0.16 5.09 5.72
N GLY A 119 0.19 4.46 4.60
CA GLY A 119 1.29 4.88 3.74
C GLY A 119 1.56 3.90 2.61
N TYR A 120 2.56 4.22 1.81
CA TYR A 120 3.05 3.35 0.74
C TYR A 120 4.56 3.56 0.55
N THR A 121 5.19 2.59 -0.12
CA THR A 121 6.51 2.77 -0.73
C THR A 121 6.40 2.58 -2.24
N LEU A 122 7.17 3.35 -3.00
CA LEU A 122 7.23 3.28 -4.46
C LEU A 122 8.58 2.72 -4.90
N SER A 123 8.55 1.69 -5.74
CA SER A 123 9.69 1.21 -6.53
C SER A 123 9.34 1.36 -8.01
N THR A 124 10.20 2.02 -8.81
CA THR A 124 9.91 2.27 -10.22
C THR A 124 11.18 2.48 -11.04
N ASN A 125 11.13 2.10 -12.33
CA ASN A 125 12.11 2.47 -13.34
C ASN A 125 11.58 3.53 -14.33
N ILE A 126 10.34 4.04 -14.12
CA ILE A 126 9.73 5.06 -14.96
C ILE A 126 10.31 6.42 -14.55
N ALA A 127 11.07 7.02 -15.45
CA ALA A 127 11.69 8.32 -15.20
C ALA A 127 10.64 9.41 -14.92
N GLY A 128 10.82 10.15 -13.84
CA GLY A 128 9.92 11.22 -13.41
C GLY A 128 8.66 10.74 -12.65
N LEU A 129 8.49 9.45 -12.42
CA LEU A 129 7.48 8.95 -11.49
C LEU A 129 8.07 8.91 -10.08
N ASP A 130 7.57 9.76 -9.22
CA ASP A 130 7.97 9.89 -7.82
C ASP A 130 6.77 10.19 -6.92
N GLY A 131 7.02 10.35 -5.62
CA GLY A 131 5.96 10.60 -4.63
C GLY A 131 5.16 11.88 -4.85
N SER A 132 5.65 12.86 -5.62
CA SER A 132 4.90 14.10 -5.93
C SER A 132 3.76 13.86 -6.90
N ARG A 133 3.76 12.72 -7.59
CA ARG A 133 2.72 12.29 -8.55
C ARG A 133 1.72 11.32 -7.95
N ILE A 134 1.83 11.05 -6.65
CA ILE A 134 1.01 10.07 -5.95
C ILE A 134 0.28 10.75 -4.81
N SER A 135 -1.02 10.60 -4.78
CA SER A 135 -1.84 10.94 -3.61
C SER A 135 -2.54 9.70 -3.08
N PHE A 136 -2.80 9.66 -1.79
CA PHE A 136 -3.52 8.54 -1.19
C PHE A 136 -4.47 8.98 -0.09
N THR A 137 -5.48 8.15 0.14
CA THR A 137 -6.41 8.22 1.27
C THR A 137 -6.31 6.95 2.10
N SER A 138 -7.19 6.77 3.06
CA SER A 138 -7.26 5.52 3.84
C SER A 138 -7.65 4.29 3.02
N SER A 139 -8.21 4.46 1.81
CA SER A 139 -8.73 3.35 0.99
C SER A 139 -8.42 3.47 -0.50
N SER A 140 -7.65 4.48 -0.92
CA SER A 140 -7.31 4.68 -2.34
C SER A 140 -5.91 5.24 -2.53
N ILE A 141 -5.35 4.97 -3.71
CA ILE A 141 -4.11 5.59 -4.21
C ILE A 141 -4.35 6.06 -5.64
N ASP A 142 -4.00 7.30 -5.91
CA ASP A 142 -4.08 7.91 -7.24
C ASP A 142 -2.67 8.23 -7.75
N LEU A 143 -2.38 7.82 -8.99
CA LEU A 143 -1.11 8.07 -9.67
C LEU A 143 -1.34 8.95 -10.89
N TYR A 144 -0.68 10.10 -10.94
CA TYR A 144 -0.63 10.95 -12.12
C TYR A 144 0.51 10.54 -13.04
N MET A 145 0.15 10.00 -14.20
CA MET A 145 1.10 9.48 -15.20
C MET A 145 1.35 10.43 -16.37
N GLY A 146 0.59 11.52 -16.46
CA GLY A 146 0.65 12.43 -17.60
C GLY A 146 2.06 12.94 -17.90
N GLY A 147 2.46 12.83 -19.18
CA GLY A 147 3.76 13.25 -19.67
C GLY A 147 4.92 12.32 -19.35
N LEU A 148 4.70 11.19 -18.71
CA LEU A 148 5.77 10.22 -18.43
C LEU A 148 6.07 9.37 -19.67
N ALA A 149 7.35 9.17 -19.94
CA ALA A 149 7.83 8.26 -20.96
C ALA A 149 8.12 6.89 -20.31
N LEU A 150 7.57 5.82 -20.87
CA LEU A 150 7.82 4.45 -20.43
C LEU A 150 9.05 3.83 -21.12
N GLY A 151 9.52 4.42 -22.24
CA GLY A 151 10.53 3.78 -23.07
C GLY A 151 10.01 2.48 -23.68
N PHE A 152 10.85 1.44 -23.73
CA PHE A 152 10.48 0.09 -24.18
C PHE A 152 10.04 -0.82 -23.03
N ALA A 153 10.33 -0.43 -21.79
CA ALA A 153 9.90 -1.15 -20.61
C ALA A 153 9.75 -0.17 -19.43
N GLY A 154 8.60 -0.18 -18.82
CA GLY A 154 8.30 0.63 -17.64
C GLY A 154 7.56 -0.20 -16.60
N THR A 155 7.95 -0.07 -15.35
CA THR A 155 7.26 -0.69 -14.23
C THR A 155 7.22 0.22 -13.03
N PHE A 156 6.14 0.14 -12.27
CA PHE A 156 6.11 0.61 -10.90
C PHE A 156 5.49 -0.46 -9.99
N GLU A 157 5.92 -0.45 -8.75
CA GLU A 157 5.35 -1.23 -7.66
C GLU A 157 5.08 -0.30 -6.48
N LEU A 158 3.85 -0.34 -5.99
CA LEU A 158 3.43 0.29 -4.75
C LEU A 158 3.29 -0.80 -3.70
N THR A 159 4.04 -0.70 -2.60
CA THR A 159 3.83 -1.55 -1.43
C THR A 159 3.02 -0.77 -0.40
N LEU A 160 1.85 -1.28 -0.04
CA LEU A 160 0.92 -0.65 0.89
C LEU A 160 1.31 -0.93 2.33
N GLN A 161 1.09 0.04 3.20
CA GLN A 161 1.34 -0.05 4.62
C GLN A 161 0.05 0.21 5.40
N ILE A 162 -0.28 -0.70 6.33
CA ILE A 162 -1.36 -0.50 7.30
C ILE A 162 -0.72 -0.19 8.65
N PRO A 163 -1.16 0.86 9.37
CA PRO A 163 -0.72 1.11 10.73
C PRO A 163 -1.11 -0.07 11.63
N GLU A 164 -0.15 -0.56 12.43
CA GLU A 164 -0.48 -1.58 13.42
C GLU A 164 -1.59 -1.08 14.35
N PRO A 165 -2.62 -1.90 14.62
CA PRO A 165 -3.64 -1.52 15.58
C PRO A 165 -3.00 -1.17 16.92
N ALA A 166 -3.38 -0.03 17.51
CA ALA A 166 -2.90 0.41 18.84
C ALA A 166 -3.13 -0.64 19.94
N THR A 167 -3.95 -1.66 19.67
CA THR A 167 -4.17 -2.83 20.53
C THR A 167 -2.90 -3.61 20.84
N LEU A 168 -1.95 -3.74 19.91
CA LEU A 168 -0.66 -4.39 20.16
C LEU A 168 0.20 -3.58 21.13
N GLY A 169 0.19 -2.26 20.98
CA GLY A 169 0.85 -1.35 21.94
C GLY A 169 0.21 -1.43 23.33
N LEU A 170 -1.11 -1.42 23.40
CA LEU A 170 -1.86 -1.56 24.65
C LEU A 170 -1.64 -2.91 25.31
N LEU A 171 -1.59 -4.01 24.55
CA LEU A 171 -1.29 -5.34 25.07
C LEU A 171 0.11 -5.40 25.70
N THR A 172 1.10 -4.80 25.04
CA THR A 172 2.48 -4.74 25.54
C THR A 172 2.56 -3.94 26.85
N VAL A 173 1.92 -2.77 26.91
CA VAL A 173 1.84 -1.94 28.13
C VAL A 173 1.07 -2.66 29.22
N GLY A 174 -0.02 -3.35 28.88
CA GLY A 174 -0.81 -4.16 29.82
C GLY A 174 -0.01 -5.29 30.45
N MET A 175 0.75 -6.04 29.65
CA MET A 175 1.64 -7.12 30.16
C MET A 175 2.76 -6.59 31.05
N LEU A 176 3.34 -5.44 30.72
CA LEU A 176 4.36 -4.79 31.57
C LEU A 176 3.76 -4.31 32.89
N GLY A 177 2.54 -3.76 32.87
CA GLY A 177 1.80 -3.36 34.05
C GLY A 177 1.52 -4.53 34.99
N LEU A 178 1.06 -5.67 34.46
CA LEU A 178 0.82 -6.90 35.23
C LEU A 178 2.10 -7.45 35.87
N ARG A 179 3.24 -7.36 35.17
CA ARG A 179 4.54 -7.80 35.72
C ARG A 179 5.03 -6.90 36.85
N ALA A 180 4.75 -5.60 36.79
CA ALA A 180 5.10 -4.64 37.82
C ALA A 180 4.27 -4.84 39.09
N THR A 181 2.97 -5.14 38.97
CA THR A 181 2.08 -5.40 40.12
C THR A 181 2.42 -6.71 40.85
N ARG A 182 2.77 -7.78 40.11
CA ARG A 182 3.22 -9.07 40.74
C ARG A 182 4.47 -8.92 41.61
N ARG A 183 5.40 -8.03 41.23
CA ARG A 183 6.62 -7.80 42.05
C ARG A 183 6.34 -7.05 43.35
N ARG A 184 5.27 -6.27 43.45
CA ARG A 184 4.90 -5.54 44.67
C ARG A 184 4.15 -6.41 45.69
N GLY A 185 3.43 -7.45 45.25
CA GLY A 185 2.69 -8.35 46.13
C GLY A 185 3.55 -9.35 46.89
N ALA A 186 4.78 -9.65 46.43
CA ALA A 186 5.68 -10.65 47.06
C ALA A 186 6.46 -10.10 48.28
N GLY A 187 6.33 -8.84 48.63
CA GLY A 187 7.12 -8.19 49.71
C GLY A 187 6.41 -8.02 51.05
N VAL A 188 5.16 -8.43 51.24
CA VAL A 188 4.35 -8.06 52.43
C VAL A 188 4.13 -9.23 53.43
N THR A 189 4.55 -10.45 53.12
CA THR A 189 4.38 -11.58 54.04
C THR A 189 5.69 -11.84 54.83
N GLY A 190 5.87 -11.19 55.99
CA GLY A 190 7.00 -11.49 56.83
C GLY A 190 7.23 -10.59 58.02
N ARG A 191 6.20 -10.30 58.84
CA ARG A 191 6.41 -9.86 60.23
C ARG A 191 5.31 -10.42 61.12
N SER A 192 5.45 -11.66 61.52
CA SER A 192 4.78 -12.15 62.75
C SER A 192 5.63 -11.72 63.94
N ALA A 193 5.06 -10.85 64.74
CA ALA A 193 5.62 -10.50 66.05
C ALA A 193 5.49 -11.70 66.99
N VAL A 194 6.61 -12.17 67.50
CA VAL A 194 6.65 -13.05 68.67
C VAL A 194 6.66 -12.12 69.89
N LEU A 195 5.57 -12.12 70.65
CA LEU A 195 5.52 -11.64 72.05
C LEU A 195 5.49 -12.87 72.93
N GLY A 196 6.54 -13.07 73.79
CA GLY A 196 6.62 -13.92 74.91
C GLY A 196 7.13 -13.14 76.11
#